data_49060c60c7bb5c0e320f7b0b2a5b1b85
#
_entry.id   49060c60c7bb5c0e320f7b0b2a5b1b85
#
_cell.length_a   1.000
_cell.length_b   1.000
_cell.length_c   1.000
_cell.angle_alpha   90.00
_cell.angle_beta   90.00
_cell.angle_gamma   90.00
#
_symmetry.space_group_name_H-M   'P 1'
#
loop_
_entity.id
_entity.type
_entity.pdbx_description
1 polymer ?
#
loop_
_entity_poly.entity_id
_entity_poly.type
_entity_poly.pdbx_seq_one_letter_code
_entity_poly.pdbx_strand_id
1 'polypeptide(L)'
;MDYEIAPEELKTLLENNSDIVVLDCREPWEFGTASIAGSKHIPMNDIPARFNEELDPEKHIVVICHHGVRSMNVTAWLRQQGFEKVQSLRGGIDRWARQVDLKVPVY
;
A
#
# COMPACT_ATOMS: atom_id res chain seq x y z
N MET A 1 12.60 9.80 4.34
CA MET A 1 11.70 8.64 4.62
C MET A 1 12.16 7.46 3.80
N ASP A 2 12.26 6.30 4.42
CA ASP A 2 12.67 5.08 3.73
C ASP A 2 11.67 4.69 2.65
N TYR A 3 12.13 3.94 1.64
CA TYR A 3 11.24 3.43 0.60
C TYR A 3 10.30 2.35 1.11
N GLU A 4 10.68 1.66 2.18
CA GLU A 4 9.86 0.58 2.76
C GLU A 4 9.45 0.88 4.19
N ILE A 5 8.32 0.28 4.59
CA ILE A 5 7.86 0.29 5.97
C ILE A 5 7.57 -1.16 6.38
N ALA A 6 7.94 -1.52 7.61
CA ALA A 6 7.66 -2.85 8.13
C ALA A 6 6.17 -3.00 8.48
N PRO A 7 5.62 -4.23 8.39
CA PRO A 7 4.21 -4.46 8.74
C PRO A 7 3.83 -3.97 10.14
N GLU A 8 4.69 -4.19 11.13
CA GLU A 8 4.42 -3.79 12.51
C GLU A 8 4.37 -2.26 12.65
N GLU A 9 5.21 -1.55 11.89
CA GLU A 9 5.19 -0.09 11.87
C GLU A 9 3.91 0.44 11.25
N LEU A 10 3.45 -0.17 10.15
CA LEU A 10 2.19 0.22 9.52
C LEU A 10 1.02 -0.03 10.48
N LYS A 11 1.02 -1.16 11.16
CA LYS A 11 -0.02 -1.46 12.16
C LYS A 11 -0.10 -0.35 13.21
N THR A 12 1.03 0.05 13.76
CA THR A 12 1.09 1.12 14.77
C THR A 12 0.56 2.44 14.21
N LEU A 13 0.94 2.80 12.98
CA LEU A 13 0.46 4.02 12.36
C LEU A 13 -1.05 3.99 12.13
N LEU A 14 -1.60 2.86 11.69
CA LEU A 14 -3.04 2.72 11.46
C LEU A 14 -3.83 2.82 12.76
N GLU A 15 -3.29 2.33 13.86
CA GLU A 15 -3.92 2.43 15.17
C GLU A 15 -3.93 3.85 15.71
N ASN A 16 -2.93 4.65 15.36
CA ASN A 16 -2.70 5.98 15.93
C ASN A 16 -3.00 7.14 14.98
N ASN A 17 -3.19 6.89 13.68
CA ASN A 17 -3.32 7.95 12.68
C ASN A 17 -4.26 7.51 11.56
N SER A 18 -5.46 8.08 11.54
CA SER A 18 -6.48 7.77 10.52
C SER A 18 -6.17 8.41 9.16
N ASP A 19 -5.16 9.29 9.06
CA ASP A 19 -4.83 9.96 7.81
C ASP A 19 -3.91 9.13 6.90
N ILE A 20 -3.45 7.98 7.37
CA ILE A 20 -2.64 7.08 6.54
C ILE A 20 -3.52 6.50 5.44
N VAL A 21 -3.04 6.56 4.21
CA VAL A 21 -3.71 5.95 3.06
C VAL A 21 -2.97 4.65 2.73
N VAL A 22 -3.68 3.54 2.76
CA VAL A 22 -3.15 2.26 2.28
C VAL A 22 -3.63 2.09 0.83
N LEU A 23 -2.67 2.09 -0.10
CA LEU A 23 -2.96 1.98 -1.53
C LEU A 23 -2.63 0.57 -2.00
N ASP A 24 -3.66 -0.17 -2.37
CA ASP A 24 -3.51 -1.53 -2.89
C ASP A 24 -3.40 -1.46 -4.41
N CYS A 25 -2.24 -1.85 -4.96
CA CYS A 25 -1.97 -1.77 -6.39
C CYS A 25 -2.07 -3.12 -7.10
N ARG A 26 -2.68 -4.11 -6.46
CA ARG A 26 -2.84 -5.45 -7.02
C ARG A 26 -3.99 -5.51 -8.02
N GLU A 27 -4.10 -6.67 -8.68
CA GLU A 27 -5.20 -6.93 -9.60
C GLU A 27 -6.54 -7.06 -8.85
N PRO A 28 -7.68 -6.80 -9.52
CA PRO A 28 -8.99 -6.90 -8.86
C PRO A 28 -9.26 -8.25 -8.19
N TRP A 29 -8.85 -9.37 -8.82
CA TRP A 29 -9.09 -10.69 -8.24
C TRP A 29 -8.29 -10.88 -6.94
N GLU A 30 -7.08 -10.31 -6.86
CA GLU A 30 -6.27 -10.36 -5.64
C GLU A 30 -6.95 -9.58 -4.51
N PHE A 31 -7.42 -8.39 -4.82
CA PHE A 31 -8.11 -7.53 -3.86
C PHE A 31 -9.38 -8.21 -3.32
N GLY A 32 -10.11 -8.90 -4.20
CA GLY A 32 -11.30 -9.64 -3.79
C GLY A 32 -11.00 -10.91 -2.97
N THR A 33 -9.78 -11.44 -3.10
CA THR A 33 -9.36 -12.65 -2.36
C THR A 33 -8.93 -12.30 -0.93
N ALA A 34 -8.16 -11.22 -0.77
CA ALA A 34 -7.66 -10.76 0.52
C ALA A 34 -7.36 -9.27 0.43
N SER A 35 -7.67 -8.50 1.46
CA SER A 35 -7.37 -7.08 1.48
C SER A 35 -7.23 -6.57 2.91
N ILE A 36 -6.60 -5.41 3.06
CA ILE A 36 -6.55 -4.71 4.34
C ILE A 36 -7.75 -3.78 4.41
N ALA A 37 -8.50 -3.85 5.50
CA ALA A 37 -9.69 -3.03 5.69
C ALA A 37 -9.35 -1.55 5.54
N GLY A 38 -10.18 -0.80 4.82
CA GLY A 38 -9.99 0.64 4.62
C GLY A 38 -9.00 0.99 3.53
N SER A 39 -8.40 0.01 2.84
CA SER A 39 -7.47 0.31 1.75
C SER A 39 -8.20 0.83 0.52
N LYS A 40 -7.48 1.68 -0.25
CA LYS A 40 -7.94 2.19 -1.54
C LYS A 40 -7.33 1.31 -2.62
N HIS A 41 -8.15 0.85 -3.54
CA HIS A 41 -7.71 -0.03 -4.61
C HIS A 41 -7.57 0.72 -5.93
N ILE A 42 -6.35 0.80 -6.45
CA ILE A 42 -6.06 1.27 -7.80
C ILE A 42 -5.06 0.28 -8.39
N PRO A 43 -5.46 -0.58 -9.33
CA PRO A 43 -4.52 -1.50 -9.97
C PRO A 43 -3.31 -0.76 -10.55
N MET A 44 -2.15 -1.37 -10.47
CA MET A 44 -0.88 -0.72 -10.83
C MET A 44 -0.93 -0.05 -12.20
N ASN A 45 -1.52 -0.72 -13.19
CA ASN A 45 -1.58 -0.19 -14.55
C ASN A 45 -2.51 1.02 -14.69
N ASP A 46 -3.41 1.24 -13.75
CA ASP A 46 -4.35 2.36 -13.78
C ASP A 46 -3.83 3.59 -13.01
N ILE A 47 -2.76 3.44 -12.23
CA ILE A 47 -2.24 4.53 -11.40
C ILE A 47 -1.85 5.76 -12.21
N PRO A 48 -1.14 5.64 -13.36
CA PRO A 48 -0.78 6.82 -14.13
C PRO A 48 -1.97 7.66 -14.59
N ALA A 49 -3.11 7.04 -14.83
CA ALA A 49 -4.31 7.75 -15.26
C ALA A 49 -5.13 8.32 -14.10
N ARG A 50 -4.97 7.80 -12.88
CA ARG A 50 -5.87 8.08 -11.76
C ARG A 50 -5.23 8.81 -10.58
N PHE A 51 -3.90 8.80 -10.46
CA PHE A 51 -3.25 9.27 -9.23
C PHE A 51 -3.50 10.75 -8.93
N ASN A 52 -3.55 11.60 -9.96
CA ASN A 52 -3.76 13.04 -9.75
C ASN A 52 -5.10 13.37 -9.11
N GLU A 53 -6.14 12.62 -9.47
CA GLU A 53 -7.50 12.87 -8.98
C GLU A 53 -7.78 12.13 -7.67
N GLU A 54 -7.15 10.98 -7.46
CA GLU A 54 -7.52 10.09 -6.37
C GLU A 54 -6.54 10.06 -5.21
N LEU A 55 -5.33 10.56 -5.39
CA LEU A 55 -4.31 10.58 -4.33
C LEU A 55 -3.89 11.99 -3.97
N ASP A 56 -3.66 12.21 -2.69
CA ASP A 56 -3.22 13.51 -2.16
C ASP A 56 -1.72 13.45 -1.86
N PRO A 57 -0.88 14.28 -2.53
CA PRO A 57 0.56 14.27 -2.32
C PRO A 57 0.99 14.66 -0.90
N GLU A 58 0.12 15.28 -0.12
CA GLU A 58 0.42 15.65 1.26
C GLU A 58 0.19 14.51 2.25
N LYS A 59 -0.47 13.43 1.83
CA LYS A 59 -0.76 12.30 2.70
C LYS A 59 0.39 11.32 2.74
N HIS A 60 0.52 10.62 3.87
CA HIS A 60 1.40 9.47 3.97
C HIS A 60 0.68 8.27 3.33
N ILE A 61 1.26 7.75 2.25
CA ILE A 61 0.69 6.66 1.48
C ILE A 61 1.57 5.43 1.62
N VAL A 62 0.98 4.30 1.99
CA VAL A 62 1.68 3.02 2.02
C VAL A 62 1.09 2.13 0.92
N VAL A 63 1.93 1.78 -0.05
CA VAL A 63 1.53 0.97 -1.19
C VAL A 63 1.74 -0.50 -0.86
N ILE A 64 0.73 -1.32 -1.14
CA ILE A 64 0.82 -2.76 -0.90
C ILE A 64 0.61 -3.54 -2.19
N CYS A 65 1.32 -4.67 -2.30
CA CYS A 65 1.07 -5.68 -3.30
C CYS A 65 1.20 -7.06 -2.63
N HIS A 66 1.40 -8.14 -3.39
CA HIS A 66 1.47 -9.47 -2.80
C HIS A 66 2.72 -9.65 -1.92
N HIS A 67 3.92 -9.37 -2.47
CA HIS A 67 5.20 -9.58 -1.77
C HIS A 67 6.10 -8.35 -1.68
N GLY A 68 5.72 -7.22 -2.27
CA GLY A 68 6.46 -5.97 -2.17
C GLY A 68 7.17 -5.50 -3.45
N VAL A 69 7.19 -6.29 -4.52
CA VAL A 69 7.88 -5.90 -5.75
C VAL A 69 7.13 -4.84 -6.54
N ARG A 70 5.85 -5.09 -6.84
CA ARG A 70 5.02 -4.12 -7.56
C ARG A 70 4.87 -2.83 -6.78
N SER A 71 4.66 -2.94 -5.46
CA SER A 71 4.49 -1.76 -4.60
C SER A 71 5.75 -0.92 -4.50
N MET A 72 6.93 -1.53 -4.57
CA MET A 72 8.17 -0.76 -4.62
C MET A 72 8.28 0.05 -5.90
N ASN A 73 7.90 -0.54 -7.04
CA ASN A 73 7.89 0.18 -8.31
C ASN A 73 6.90 1.34 -8.30
N VAL A 74 5.71 1.14 -7.75
CA VAL A 74 4.70 2.20 -7.61
C VAL A 74 5.21 3.31 -6.69
N THR A 75 5.82 2.94 -5.56
CA THR A 75 6.38 3.90 -4.62
C THR A 75 7.42 4.79 -5.30
N ALA A 76 8.36 4.19 -6.03
CA ALA A 76 9.40 4.94 -6.73
C ALA A 76 8.78 5.88 -7.78
N TRP A 77 7.81 5.38 -8.53
CA TRP A 77 7.15 6.19 -9.56
C TRP A 77 6.38 7.38 -8.96
N LEU A 78 5.61 7.15 -7.90
CA LEU A 78 4.86 8.23 -7.24
C LEU A 78 5.80 9.28 -6.66
N ARG A 79 6.94 8.87 -6.10
CA ARG A 79 7.93 9.84 -5.60
C ARG A 79 8.47 10.71 -6.72
N GLN A 80 8.65 10.18 -7.92
CA GLN A 80 9.04 10.96 -9.09
C GLN A 80 7.97 11.97 -9.50
N GLN A 81 6.71 11.70 -9.14
CA GLN A 81 5.59 12.61 -9.41
C GLN A 81 5.40 13.67 -8.32
N GLY A 82 6.28 13.73 -7.34
CA GLY A 82 6.20 14.73 -6.26
C GLY A 82 5.53 14.24 -4.98
N PHE A 83 5.20 12.96 -4.89
CA PHE A 83 4.63 12.36 -3.69
C PHE A 83 5.77 11.91 -2.77
N GLU A 84 6.16 12.76 -1.82
CA GLU A 84 7.34 12.51 -0.99
C GLU A 84 7.12 11.51 0.15
N LYS A 85 5.87 11.33 0.58
CA LYS A 85 5.53 10.50 1.74
C LYS A 85 4.93 9.18 1.33
N VAL A 86 5.55 8.50 0.36
CA VAL A 86 5.07 7.21 -0.13
C VAL A 86 6.09 6.14 0.21
N GLN A 87 5.61 5.03 0.76
CA GLN A 87 6.44 3.88 1.12
C GLN A 87 5.79 2.60 0.64
N SER A 88 6.60 1.57 0.40
CA SER A 88 6.14 0.22 0.06
C SER A 88 6.09 -0.64 1.31
N LEU A 89 5.01 -1.39 1.49
CA LEU A 89 4.92 -2.35 2.62
C LEU A 89 5.86 -3.51 2.38
N ARG A 90 6.86 -3.65 3.26
CA ARG A 90 7.87 -4.71 3.17
C ARG A 90 7.21 -6.08 3.28
N GLY A 91 7.46 -6.94 2.31
CA GLY A 91 6.89 -8.28 2.27
C GLY A 91 5.42 -8.32 1.84
N GLY A 92 4.80 -7.17 1.56
CA GLY A 92 3.45 -7.07 1.04
C GLY A 92 2.37 -7.61 1.96
N ILE A 93 1.19 -7.84 1.39
CA ILE A 93 0.07 -8.38 2.15
C ILE A 93 0.34 -9.79 2.65
N ASP A 94 1.23 -10.53 1.99
CA ASP A 94 1.62 -11.87 2.44
C ASP A 94 2.22 -11.81 3.85
N ARG A 95 3.21 -10.95 4.06
CA ARG A 95 3.82 -10.79 5.38
C ARG A 95 2.84 -10.18 6.39
N TRP A 96 2.03 -9.23 5.95
CA TRP A 96 0.98 -8.66 6.79
C TRP A 96 0.03 -9.74 7.34
N ALA A 97 -0.44 -10.62 6.47
CA ALA A 97 -1.36 -11.69 6.85
C ALA A 97 -0.71 -12.70 7.80
N ARG A 98 0.59 -12.95 7.64
CA ARG A 98 1.30 -13.94 8.46
C ARG A 98 1.77 -13.40 9.81
N GLN A 99 2.06 -12.11 9.90
CA GLN A 99 2.72 -11.54 11.07
C GLN A 99 1.85 -10.56 11.87
N VAL A 100 0.91 -9.90 11.21
CA VAL A 100 0.16 -8.79 11.83
C VAL A 100 -1.31 -9.12 11.99
N ASP A 101 -1.97 -9.54 10.91
CA ASP A 101 -3.40 -9.79 10.93
C ASP A 101 -3.71 -11.17 10.34
N LEU A 102 -3.80 -12.15 11.21
CA LEU A 102 -4.04 -13.54 10.82
C LEU A 102 -5.43 -13.78 10.23
N LYS A 103 -6.33 -12.80 10.30
CA LYS A 103 -7.65 -12.88 9.68
C LYS A 103 -7.60 -12.63 8.18
N VAL A 104 -6.54 -11.97 7.68
CA VAL A 104 -6.35 -11.74 6.25
C VAL A 104 -5.90 -13.05 5.61
N PRO A 105 -6.62 -13.55 4.58
CA PRO A 105 -6.23 -14.79 3.92
C PRO A 105 -4.86 -14.69 3.25
N VAL A 106 -4.14 -15.80 3.27
CA VAL A 106 -2.88 -15.97 2.54
C VAL A 106 -3.22 -16.64 1.20
N TYR A 107 -2.62 -16.10 0.11
CA TYR A 107 -2.90 -16.68 -1.24
C TYR A 107 -1.65 -16.84 -2.08
#